data_08e4ab8369739723ae45cd72a0421460
#
_entry.id   08e4ab8369739723ae45cd72a0421460
#
_cell.length_a   1.000
_cell.length_b   1.000
_cell.length_c   1.000
_cell.angle_alpha   90.00
_cell.angle_beta   90.00
_cell.angle_gamma   90.00
#
_symmetry.space_group_name_H-M   'P 1'
#
loop_
_entity.id
_entity.type
_entity.pdbx_description
1 polymer ?
#
loop_
_entity_poly.entity_id
_entity_poly.type
_entity_poly.pdbx_seq_one_letter_code
_entity_poly.pdbx_strand_id
1 'polypeptide(L)'
;RRSSDLKRTMQLMDSIKARIPRRVNYRQLELKRIAYKKNMPELRFKDIAIQGGSEQQKRYIRREFHASDQETFSLEDLRKGYFRLMSDNMISEIIPHAVYNPSDSTFDLHLKVKIEDDLSLRVGGNVGSNGANQIYVGATYHNLNNFSKEISLDGQLGQIYNNLQIAGRIDFPTHIPTSFRLVASTSSFDYFKQEKLFTKGNSPVFNKKKEHFVKLLVSLPFLTRQKAEFGIEI
;
A
#
# COMPACT_ATOMS: atom_id res chain seq x y z
N ARG A 1 -65.06 -22.86 -0.92
CA ARG A 1 -63.83 -22.34 -1.57
C ARG A 1 -62.79 -21.85 -0.59
N ARG A 2 -63.11 -21.02 0.42
CA ARG A 2 -62.15 -20.49 1.40
C ARG A 2 -61.41 -21.54 2.26
N SER A 3 -62.07 -22.66 2.59
CA SER A 3 -61.49 -23.73 3.43
C SER A 3 -60.43 -24.56 2.69
N SER A 4 -60.59 -24.77 1.38
CA SER A 4 -59.63 -25.50 0.55
C SER A 4 -58.37 -24.70 0.30
N ASP A 5 -58.50 -23.38 0.14
CA ASP A 5 -57.33 -22.48 -0.07
C ASP A 5 -56.49 -22.37 1.20
N LEU A 6 -57.11 -22.35 2.39
CA LEU A 6 -56.41 -22.33 3.67
C LEU A 6 -55.61 -23.63 3.90
N LYS A 7 -56.19 -24.81 3.58
CA LYS A 7 -55.48 -26.10 3.65
C LYS A 7 -54.28 -26.14 2.72
N ARG A 8 -54.44 -25.64 1.50
CA ARG A 8 -53.37 -25.60 0.49
C ARG A 8 -52.25 -24.67 0.91
N THR A 9 -52.57 -23.53 1.51
CA THR A 9 -51.58 -22.58 2.03
C THR A 9 -50.84 -23.15 3.22
N MET A 10 -51.52 -23.85 4.15
CA MET A 10 -50.86 -24.54 5.27
C MET A 10 -49.91 -25.64 4.77
N GLN A 11 -50.32 -26.46 3.83
CA GLN A 11 -49.44 -27.49 3.24
C GLN A 11 -48.22 -26.90 2.55
N LEU A 12 -48.35 -25.78 1.86
CA LEU A 12 -47.24 -25.04 1.26
C LEU A 12 -46.29 -24.49 2.36
N MET A 13 -46.81 -23.90 3.40
CA MET A 13 -46.01 -23.42 4.54
C MET A 13 -45.25 -24.53 5.25
N ASP A 14 -45.89 -25.71 5.45
CA ASP A 14 -45.23 -26.86 6.07
C ASP A 14 -44.15 -27.45 5.15
N SER A 15 -44.38 -27.47 3.84
CA SER A 15 -43.35 -27.88 2.88
C SER A 15 -42.15 -26.93 2.82
N ILE A 16 -42.39 -25.61 2.96
CA ILE A 16 -41.34 -24.60 3.05
C ILE A 16 -40.57 -24.73 4.35
N LYS A 17 -41.29 -24.91 5.50
CA LYS A 17 -40.65 -25.14 6.80
C LYS A 17 -39.79 -26.40 6.83
N ALA A 18 -40.20 -27.47 6.14
CA ALA A 18 -39.41 -28.69 6.03
C ALA A 18 -38.15 -28.53 5.18
N ARG A 19 -38.14 -27.57 4.25
CA ARG A 19 -36.99 -27.25 3.39
C ARG A 19 -36.03 -26.24 4.05
N ILE A 20 -36.47 -25.52 5.08
CA ILE A 20 -35.59 -24.60 5.80
C ILE A 20 -34.63 -25.48 6.66
N PRO A 21 -33.34 -25.46 6.43
CA PRO A 21 -32.39 -26.21 7.23
C PRO A 21 -32.60 -25.86 8.71
N ARG A 22 -32.77 -26.90 9.55
CA ARG A 22 -32.90 -26.74 11.00
C ARG A 22 -31.81 -25.79 11.47
N ARG A 23 -32.17 -24.87 12.39
CA ARG A 23 -31.26 -23.86 12.97
C ARG A 23 -29.88 -24.44 13.13
N VAL A 24 -28.95 -23.85 12.38
CA VAL A 24 -27.56 -24.24 12.40
C VAL A 24 -27.08 -24.06 13.84
N ASN A 25 -26.66 -25.16 14.48
CA ASN A 25 -26.08 -25.07 15.81
C ASN A 25 -24.68 -24.46 15.67
N TYR A 26 -24.61 -23.15 15.83
CA TYR A 26 -23.35 -22.38 15.70
C TYR A 26 -22.22 -22.95 16.54
N ARG A 27 -22.50 -23.48 17.73
CA ARG A 27 -21.50 -24.09 18.60
C ARG A 27 -20.93 -25.37 17.99
N GLN A 28 -21.77 -26.23 17.39
CA GLN A 28 -21.28 -27.42 16.69
C GLN A 28 -20.49 -27.09 15.42
N LEU A 29 -20.90 -26.04 14.72
CA LEU A 29 -20.21 -25.55 13.54
C LEU A 29 -18.83 -24.98 13.91
N GLU A 30 -18.75 -24.30 15.03
CA GLU A 30 -17.49 -23.73 15.54
C GLU A 30 -16.53 -24.82 16.01
N LEU A 31 -17.02 -25.83 16.71
CA LEU A 31 -16.23 -27.01 17.08
C LEU A 31 -15.72 -27.76 15.85
N LYS A 32 -16.56 -27.93 14.82
CA LYS A 32 -16.13 -28.53 13.54
C LYS A 32 -15.08 -27.66 12.83
N ARG A 33 -15.21 -26.34 12.85
CA ARG A 33 -14.20 -25.42 12.30
C ARG A 33 -12.87 -25.51 13.03
N ILE A 34 -12.89 -25.58 14.36
CA ILE A 34 -11.68 -25.73 15.18
C ILE A 34 -11.01 -27.07 14.90
N ALA A 35 -11.79 -28.16 14.86
CA ALA A 35 -11.27 -29.49 14.54
C ALA A 35 -10.70 -29.56 13.11
N TYR A 36 -11.37 -28.97 12.14
CA TYR A 36 -10.88 -28.86 10.77
C TYR A 36 -9.57 -28.07 10.68
N LYS A 37 -9.49 -26.90 11.33
CA LYS A 37 -8.27 -26.09 11.37
C LYS A 37 -7.09 -26.83 12.02
N LYS A 38 -7.36 -27.62 13.04
CA LYS A 38 -6.33 -28.41 13.74
C LYS A 38 -5.78 -29.56 12.88
N ASN A 39 -6.61 -30.15 12.04
CA ASN A 39 -6.26 -31.28 11.19
C ASN A 39 -5.99 -30.88 9.72
N MET A 40 -6.06 -29.60 9.40
CA MET A 40 -5.83 -29.10 8.05
C MET A 40 -4.33 -29.22 7.72
N PRO A 41 -3.97 -29.87 6.61
CA PRO A 41 -2.57 -29.90 6.16
C PRO A 41 -2.09 -28.48 5.87
N GLU A 42 -0.81 -28.24 6.08
CA GLU A 42 -0.19 -26.96 5.79
C GLU A 42 -0.35 -26.62 4.30
N LEU A 43 -0.87 -25.43 4.01
CA LEU A 43 -1.03 -24.96 2.63
C LEU A 43 0.35 -24.61 2.07
N ARG A 44 0.76 -25.31 1.03
CA ARG A 44 2.02 -25.10 0.32
C ARG A 44 1.76 -24.62 -1.10
N PHE A 45 2.51 -23.63 -1.51
CA PHE A 45 2.48 -23.05 -2.84
C PHE A 45 3.78 -23.37 -3.55
N LYS A 46 3.71 -23.70 -4.85
CA LYS A 46 4.88 -24.11 -5.64
C LYS A 46 5.24 -23.04 -6.66
N ASP A 47 4.34 -22.72 -7.56
CA ASP A 47 4.57 -21.79 -8.65
C ASP A 47 3.82 -20.47 -8.48
N ILE A 48 4.44 -19.39 -8.99
CA ILE A 48 3.82 -18.07 -9.06
C ILE A 48 3.76 -17.64 -10.53
N ALA A 49 2.56 -17.65 -11.09
CA ALA A 49 2.27 -17.12 -12.41
C ALA A 49 1.80 -15.66 -12.26
N ILE A 50 2.51 -14.70 -12.86
CA ILE A 50 2.21 -13.27 -12.75
C ILE A 50 1.69 -12.78 -14.09
N GLN A 51 0.50 -12.20 -14.06
CA GLN A 51 -0.13 -11.51 -15.17
C GLN A 51 -0.07 -10.00 -14.97
N GLY A 52 0.48 -9.27 -15.95
CA GLY A 52 0.74 -7.83 -15.90
C GLY A 52 2.22 -7.51 -15.70
N GLY A 53 2.61 -6.29 -16.07
CA GLY A 53 3.98 -5.81 -15.97
C GLY A 53 5.00 -6.45 -16.94
N SER A 54 6.21 -5.90 -16.93
CA SER A 54 7.36 -6.39 -17.68
C SER A 54 8.01 -7.62 -17.02
N GLU A 55 8.86 -8.34 -17.72
CA GLU A 55 9.57 -9.51 -17.16
C GLU A 55 10.49 -9.13 -15.97
N GLN A 56 11.01 -7.91 -15.97
CA GLN A 56 11.82 -7.41 -14.85
C GLN A 56 10.96 -7.14 -13.61
N GLN A 57 9.77 -6.55 -13.78
CA GLN A 57 8.80 -6.34 -12.73
C GLN A 57 8.26 -7.67 -12.17
N LYS A 58 8.00 -8.64 -13.03
CA LYS A 58 7.60 -9.99 -12.59
C LYS A 58 8.69 -10.68 -11.75
N ARG A 59 9.97 -10.48 -12.10
CA ARG A 59 11.10 -10.98 -11.29
C ARG A 59 11.15 -10.32 -9.93
N TYR A 60 10.94 -8.99 -9.86
CA TYR A 60 10.86 -8.27 -8.60
C TYR A 60 9.73 -8.83 -7.73
N ILE A 61 8.52 -8.97 -8.27
CA ILE A 61 7.36 -9.51 -7.58
C ILE A 61 7.63 -10.92 -7.03
N ARG A 62 8.24 -11.82 -7.83
CA ARG A 62 8.59 -13.17 -7.37
C ARG A 62 9.55 -13.16 -6.18
N ARG A 63 10.54 -12.26 -6.17
CA ARG A 63 11.48 -12.13 -5.05
C ARG A 63 10.81 -11.72 -3.75
N GLU A 64 9.79 -10.89 -3.81
CA GLU A 64 9.03 -10.48 -2.62
C GLU A 64 8.33 -11.65 -1.92
N PHE A 65 8.04 -12.73 -2.64
CA PHE A 65 7.49 -13.96 -2.08
C PHE A 65 8.58 -14.96 -1.66
N HIS A 66 9.87 -14.64 -1.86
CA HIS A 66 10.99 -15.58 -1.68
C HIS A 66 10.83 -16.93 -2.42
N ALA A 67 10.04 -16.92 -3.49
CA ALA A 67 9.72 -18.11 -4.26
C ALA A 67 10.89 -18.59 -5.17
N SER A 68 11.98 -17.81 -5.26
CA SER A 68 13.13 -18.16 -6.09
C SER A 68 14.07 -19.17 -5.44
N ASP A 69 14.03 -19.33 -4.12
CA ASP A 69 15.04 -20.05 -3.36
C ASP A 69 14.52 -21.37 -2.76
N GLN A 70 13.21 -21.61 -2.82
CA GLN A 70 12.57 -22.80 -2.26
C GLN A 70 11.66 -23.47 -3.28
N GLU A 71 11.60 -24.82 -3.25
CA GLU A 71 10.67 -25.59 -4.10
C GLU A 71 9.21 -25.30 -3.75
N THR A 72 8.92 -24.95 -2.50
CA THR A 72 7.57 -24.60 -2.03
C THR A 72 7.64 -23.54 -0.93
N PHE A 73 6.64 -22.67 -0.85
CA PHE A 73 6.51 -21.65 0.19
C PHE A 73 5.18 -21.75 0.93
N SER A 74 5.14 -21.27 2.16
CA SER A 74 3.99 -21.38 3.06
C SER A 74 2.95 -20.27 2.81
N LEU A 75 1.74 -20.45 3.38
CA LEU A 75 0.73 -19.38 3.41
C LEU A 75 1.22 -18.12 4.16
N GLU A 76 2.10 -18.29 5.15
CA GLU A 76 2.65 -17.16 5.90
C GLU A 76 3.62 -16.35 5.02
N ASP A 77 4.46 -16.99 4.24
CA ASP A 77 5.36 -16.32 3.29
C ASP A 77 4.58 -15.60 2.20
N LEU A 78 3.51 -16.25 1.70
CA LEU A 78 2.57 -15.62 0.77
C LEU A 78 1.96 -14.35 1.36
N ARG A 79 1.50 -14.38 2.59
CA ARG A 79 0.94 -13.21 3.26
C ARG A 79 1.98 -12.10 3.44
N LYS A 80 3.18 -12.44 3.86
CA LYS A 80 4.28 -11.46 4.01
C LYS A 80 4.62 -10.80 2.67
N GLY A 81 4.79 -11.59 1.62
CA GLY A 81 5.04 -11.09 0.27
C GLY A 81 3.92 -10.20 -0.25
N TYR A 82 2.66 -10.62 -0.07
CA TYR A 82 1.50 -9.83 -0.45
C TYR A 82 1.47 -8.46 0.24
N PHE A 83 1.67 -8.41 1.56
CA PHE A 83 1.67 -7.13 2.28
C PHE A 83 2.85 -6.24 1.92
N ARG A 84 4.01 -6.81 1.61
CA ARG A 84 5.17 -6.05 1.12
C ARG A 84 4.86 -5.40 -0.22
N LEU A 85 4.35 -6.16 -1.17
CA LEU A 85 3.96 -5.66 -2.49
C LEU A 85 2.86 -4.60 -2.41
N MET A 86 1.84 -4.80 -1.56
CA MET A 86 0.78 -3.79 -1.36
C MET A 86 1.27 -2.53 -0.66
N SER A 87 2.46 -2.55 -0.07
CA SER A 87 3.11 -1.37 0.51
C SER A 87 4.00 -0.63 -0.49
N ASP A 88 4.21 -1.19 -1.68
CA ASP A 88 4.93 -0.54 -2.77
C ASP A 88 4.01 0.42 -3.52
N ASN A 89 4.42 1.68 -3.65
CA ASN A 89 3.63 2.73 -4.31
C ASN A 89 3.39 2.47 -5.80
N MET A 90 4.20 1.61 -6.42
CA MET A 90 4.07 1.24 -7.83
C MET A 90 2.98 0.20 -8.09
N ILE A 91 2.47 -0.45 -7.06
CA ILE A 91 1.51 -1.52 -7.20
C ILE A 91 0.16 -1.06 -6.66
N SER A 92 -0.78 -0.81 -7.57
CA SER A 92 -2.12 -0.33 -7.20
C SER A 92 -3.09 -1.46 -6.87
N GLU A 93 -2.90 -2.63 -7.46
CA GLU A 93 -3.81 -3.73 -7.25
C GLU A 93 -3.10 -5.08 -7.41
N ILE A 94 -3.39 -6.01 -6.51
CA ILE A 94 -2.98 -7.42 -6.59
C ILE A 94 -4.20 -8.29 -6.35
N ILE A 95 -4.57 -9.09 -7.34
CA ILE A 95 -5.65 -10.08 -7.22
C ILE A 95 -5.01 -11.46 -7.21
N PRO A 96 -4.91 -12.12 -6.04
CA PRO A 96 -4.40 -13.47 -5.93
C PRO A 96 -5.49 -14.49 -6.25
N HIS A 97 -5.13 -15.52 -7.01
CA HIS A 97 -5.97 -16.69 -7.27
C HIS A 97 -5.12 -17.96 -7.12
N ALA A 98 -5.53 -18.85 -6.24
CA ALA A 98 -4.84 -20.10 -6.00
C ALA A 98 -5.56 -21.27 -6.70
N VAL A 99 -4.82 -22.07 -7.45
CA VAL A 99 -5.32 -23.25 -8.14
C VAL A 99 -4.68 -24.47 -7.50
N TYR A 100 -5.50 -25.42 -7.04
CA TYR A 100 -5.01 -26.65 -6.43
C TYR A 100 -4.47 -27.61 -7.50
N ASN A 101 -3.26 -28.11 -7.29
CA ASN A 101 -2.63 -29.13 -8.13
C ASN A 101 -2.71 -30.49 -7.40
N PRO A 102 -3.54 -31.44 -7.87
CA PRO A 102 -3.71 -32.73 -7.20
C PRO A 102 -2.52 -33.66 -7.36
N SER A 103 -1.61 -33.41 -8.31
CA SER A 103 -0.48 -34.31 -8.58
C SER A 103 0.58 -34.27 -7.47
N ASP A 104 0.81 -33.12 -6.87
CA ASP A 104 1.79 -32.91 -5.81
C ASP A 104 1.20 -32.30 -4.53
N SER A 105 -0.13 -32.17 -4.47
CA SER A 105 -0.87 -31.63 -3.31
C SER A 105 -0.44 -30.21 -2.92
N THR A 106 -0.03 -29.40 -3.90
CA THR A 106 0.35 -28.01 -3.74
C THR A 106 -0.65 -27.08 -4.41
N PHE A 107 -0.46 -25.77 -4.25
CA PHE A 107 -1.22 -24.74 -4.94
C PHE A 107 -0.32 -23.95 -5.88
N ASP A 108 -0.80 -23.69 -7.09
CA ASP A 108 -0.21 -22.73 -8.00
C ASP A 108 -0.86 -21.35 -7.76
N LEU A 109 -0.04 -20.33 -7.56
CA LEU A 109 -0.50 -18.98 -7.29
C LEU A 109 -0.51 -18.15 -8.57
N HIS A 110 -1.69 -17.71 -8.99
CA HIS A 110 -1.85 -16.78 -10.08
C HIS A 110 -2.08 -15.38 -9.51
N LEU A 111 -1.20 -14.44 -9.85
CA LEU A 111 -1.30 -13.05 -9.43
C LEU A 111 -1.62 -12.17 -10.64
N LYS A 112 -2.75 -11.49 -10.60
CA LYS A 112 -3.01 -10.39 -11.53
C LYS A 112 -2.59 -9.09 -10.85
N VAL A 113 -1.59 -8.41 -11.43
CA VAL A 113 -0.99 -7.21 -10.85
C VAL A 113 -1.22 -6.04 -11.77
N LYS A 114 -1.67 -4.93 -11.19
CA LYS A 114 -1.75 -3.63 -11.85
C LYS A 114 -0.63 -2.75 -11.31
N ILE A 115 0.25 -2.33 -12.21
CA ILE A 115 1.39 -1.48 -11.91
C ILE A 115 1.04 -0.07 -12.38
N GLU A 116 1.34 0.94 -11.55
CA GLU A 116 1.13 2.34 -11.86
C GLU A 116 2.14 2.84 -12.89
N ASP A 117 1.85 4.01 -13.47
CA ASP A 117 2.74 4.67 -14.42
C ASP A 117 4.05 5.10 -13.75
N ASP A 118 5.15 4.99 -14.49
CA ASP A 118 6.48 5.32 -13.99
C ASP A 118 6.64 6.81 -13.63
N LEU A 119 5.83 7.70 -14.20
CA LEU A 119 5.89 9.15 -13.97
C LEU A 119 4.56 9.68 -13.44
N SER A 120 4.60 10.34 -12.31
CA SER A 120 3.48 11.08 -11.77
C SER A 120 3.81 12.57 -11.64
N LEU A 121 2.90 13.43 -12.08
CA LEU A 121 2.98 14.87 -11.94
C LEU A 121 1.88 15.37 -11.02
N ARG A 122 2.25 16.26 -10.09
CA ARG A 122 1.33 16.88 -9.15
C ARG A 122 1.40 18.39 -9.29
N VAL A 123 0.25 19.04 -9.42
CA VAL A 123 0.13 20.49 -9.46
C VAL A 123 -0.96 20.89 -8.46
N GLY A 124 -0.69 21.91 -7.68
CA GLY A 124 -1.64 22.43 -6.71
C GLY A 124 -1.33 23.86 -6.35
N GLY A 125 -2.15 24.44 -5.52
CA GLY A 125 -1.94 25.81 -5.06
C GLY A 125 -3.18 26.40 -4.44
N ASN A 126 -3.02 27.60 -3.86
CA ASN A 126 -4.11 28.41 -3.39
C ASN A 126 -3.88 29.87 -3.81
N VAL A 127 -4.97 30.53 -4.16
CA VAL A 127 -5.00 31.94 -4.46
C VAL A 127 -6.07 32.57 -3.58
N GLY A 128 -5.70 33.58 -2.81
CA GLY A 128 -6.58 34.27 -1.91
C GLY A 128 -6.28 35.78 -1.85
N SER A 129 -7.18 36.55 -1.24
CA SER A 129 -6.98 37.97 -1.02
C SER A 129 -5.99 38.30 0.09
N ASN A 130 -5.55 37.32 0.86
CA ASN A 130 -4.71 37.46 2.04
C ASN A 130 -3.19 37.31 1.78
N GLY A 131 -2.73 37.39 0.55
CA GLY A 131 -1.30 37.34 0.22
C GLY A 131 -0.59 35.99 0.49
N ALA A 132 -1.29 35.00 1.06
CA ALA A 132 -0.75 33.65 1.25
C ALA A 132 -0.87 32.79 -0.02
N ASN A 133 -0.67 33.42 -1.18
CA ASN A 133 -0.73 32.77 -2.47
C ASN A 133 0.48 31.89 -2.66
N GLN A 134 0.24 30.66 -3.10
CA GLN A 134 1.31 29.69 -3.35
C GLN A 134 0.94 28.72 -4.48
N ILE A 135 1.94 28.28 -5.18
CA ILE A 135 1.86 27.24 -6.23
C ILE A 135 2.77 26.10 -5.80
N TYR A 136 2.29 24.89 -5.97
CA TYR A 136 3.05 23.65 -5.78
C TYR A 136 3.14 22.89 -7.09
N VAL A 137 4.33 22.40 -7.41
CA VAL A 137 4.60 21.50 -8.54
C VAL A 137 5.47 20.37 -8.03
N GLY A 138 5.05 19.14 -8.27
CA GLY A 138 5.81 17.95 -7.93
C GLY A 138 5.88 16.99 -9.10
N ALA A 139 7.01 16.34 -9.24
CA ALA A 139 7.23 15.25 -10.19
C ALA A 139 7.84 14.07 -9.43
N THR A 140 7.31 12.87 -9.67
CA THR A 140 7.87 11.64 -9.10
C THR A 140 8.04 10.63 -10.22
N TYR A 141 9.26 10.12 -10.35
CA TYR A 141 9.59 9.04 -11.26
C TYR A 141 9.85 7.77 -10.47
N HIS A 142 9.12 6.72 -10.80
CA HIS A 142 9.27 5.39 -10.24
C HIS A 142 9.85 4.44 -11.27
N ASN A 143 10.67 3.51 -10.82
CA ASN A 143 11.18 2.45 -11.67
C ASN A 143 11.22 1.14 -10.89
N LEU A 144 10.40 0.19 -11.30
CA LEU A 144 10.30 -1.12 -10.70
C LEU A 144 10.99 -2.15 -11.61
N ASN A 145 12.24 -2.46 -11.30
CA ASN A 145 13.03 -3.46 -12.02
C ASN A 145 13.57 -4.52 -11.04
N ASN A 146 14.89 -4.58 -10.86
CA ASN A 146 15.49 -5.46 -9.86
C ASN A 146 15.31 -4.93 -8.43
N PHE A 147 15.12 -3.63 -8.29
CA PHE A 147 14.81 -2.90 -7.06
C PHE A 147 13.70 -1.91 -7.37
N SER A 148 12.90 -1.54 -6.38
CA SER A 148 12.03 -0.38 -6.50
C SER A 148 12.86 0.89 -6.31
N LYS A 149 12.79 1.81 -7.25
CA LYS A 149 13.48 3.10 -7.22
C LYS A 149 12.46 4.21 -7.39
N GLU A 150 12.60 5.24 -6.56
CA GLU A 150 11.77 6.44 -6.62
C GLU A 150 12.68 7.68 -6.59
N ILE A 151 12.44 8.62 -7.47
CA ILE A 151 13.06 9.95 -7.44
C ILE A 151 11.92 10.96 -7.49
N SER A 152 11.88 11.85 -6.52
CA SER A 152 10.90 12.94 -6.48
C SER A 152 11.56 14.30 -6.45
N LEU A 153 10.93 15.25 -7.13
CA LEU A 153 11.25 16.66 -7.11
C LEU A 153 9.98 17.42 -6.76
N ASP A 154 10.01 18.18 -5.69
CA ASP A 154 8.88 18.93 -5.17
C ASP A 154 9.27 20.40 -5.01
N GLY A 155 8.54 21.28 -5.66
CA GLY A 155 8.72 22.73 -5.60
C GLY A 155 7.46 23.43 -5.08
N GLN A 156 7.63 24.34 -4.15
CA GLN A 156 6.57 25.20 -3.63
C GLN A 156 7.04 26.65 -3.72
N LEU A 157 6.30 27.46 -4.43
CA LEU A 157 6.60 28.89 -4.63
C LEU A 157 5.43 29.72 -4.10
N GLY A 158 5.73 30.63 -3.20
CA GLY A 158 4.74 31.51 -2.61
C GLY A 158 5.34 32.85 -2.20
N GLN A 159 4.47 33.79 -1.82
CA GLN A 159 4.92 35.10 -1.35
C GLN A 159 5.65 35.01 0.00
N ILE A 160 5.22 34.11 0.88
CA ILE A 160 5.68 33.95 2.25
C ILE A 160 6.66 32.79 2.36
N TYR A 161 6.35 31.67 1.71
CA TYR A 161 7.12 30.42 1.82
C TYR A 161 7.50 29.89 0.46
N ASN A 162 8.79 29.54 0.33
CA ASN A 162 9.31 28.86 -0.83
C ASN A 162 10.07 27.62 -0.37
N ASN A 163 9.90 26.51 -1.09
CA ASN A 163 10.59 25.27 -0.81
C ASN A 163 10.95 24.56 -2.11
N LEU A 164 12.11 23.93 -2.12
CA LEU A 164 12.54 23.00 -3.14
C LEU A 164 13.10 21.78 -2.46
N GLN A 165 12.57 20.60 -2.79
CA GLN A 165 13.01 19.33 -2.23
C GLN A 165 13.26 18.33 -3.36
N ILE A 166 14.38 17.63 -3.25
CA ILE A 166 14.66 16.44 -4.04
C ILE A 166 14.81 15.26 -3.09
N ALA A 167 14.20 14.14 -3.45
CA ALA A 167 14.34 12.91 -2.68
C ALA A 167 14.55 11.72 -3.63
N GLY A 168 15.41 10.80 -3.19
CA GLY A 168 15.64 9.52 -3.84
C GLY A 168 15.41 8.38 -2.85
N ARG A 169 14.76 7.32 -3.27
CA ARG A 169 14.54 6.11 -2.47
C ARG A 169 14.87 4.88 -3.30
N ILE A 170 15.49 3.89 -2.67
CA ILE A 170 15.78 2.58 -3.26
C ILE A 170 15.36 1.52 -2.25
N ASP A 171 14.50 0.60 -2.69
CA ASP A 171 14.03 -0.53 -1.90
C ASP A 171 14.67 -1.81 -2.42
N PHE A 172 15.31 -2.55 -1.53
CA PHE A 172 15.97 -3.82 -1.84
C PHE A 172 15.10 -4.99 -1.37
N PRO A 173 14.60 -5.85 -2.28
CA PRO A 173 13.84 -7.04 -1.93
C PRO A 173 14.79 -8.17 -1.48
N THR A 174 15.48 -7.95 -0.36
CA THR A 174 16.35 -8.93 0.28
C THR A 174 15.58 -9.71 1.35
N HIS A 175 16.22 -10.72 1.97
CA HIS A 175 15.62 -11.49 3.06
C HIS A 175 15.11 -10.58 4.19
N ILE A 176 15.86 -9.52 4.51
CA ILE A 176 15.40 -8.41 5.35
C ILE A 176 15.20 -7.21 4.41
N PRO A 177 13.94 -6.90 4.01
CA PRO A 177 13.69 -5.79 3.10
C PRO A 177 14.25 -4.49 3.68
N THR A 178 15.16 -3.87 2.96
CA THR A 178 15.85 -2.66 3.42
C THR A 178 15.58 -1.55 2.42
N SER A 179 15.23 -0.36 2.88
CA SER A 179 15.14 0.82 2.03
C SER A 179 16.09 1.93 2.48
N PHE A 180 16.67 2.58 1.49
CA PHE A 180 17.51 3.77 1.67
C PHE A 180 16.80 4.96 1.06
N ARG A 181 16.74 6.06 1.81
CA ARG A 181 16.16 7.31 1.35
C ARG A 181 17.12 8.47 1.60
N LEU A 182 17.40 9.23 0.55
CA LEU A 182 18.15 10.48 0.60
C LEU A 182 17.16 11.62 0.32
N VAL A 183 17.18 12.66 1.15
CA VAL A 183 16.35 13.85 0.98
C VAL A 183 17.25 15.07 1.11
N ALA A 184 17.20 15.96 0.15
CA ALA A 184 17.80 17.28 0.22
C ALA A 184 16.70 18.33 0.06
N SER A 185 16.70 19.33 0.93
CA SER A 185 15.69 20.39 0.90
C SER A 185 16.29 21.75 1.17
N THR A 186 15.74 22.74 0.50
CA THR A 186 16.01 24.15 0.77
C THR A 186 14.70 24.89 0.90
N SER A 187 14.55 25.66 1.97
CA SER A 187 13.35 26.46 2.21
C SER A 187 13.66 27.88 2.65
N SER A 188 12.77 28.80 2.35
CA SER A 188 12.82 30.16 2.86
C SER A 188 11.45 30.62 3.29
N PHE A 189 11.38 31.19 4.48
CA PHE A 189 10.18 31.79 5.05
C PHE A 189 10.41 33.27 5.31
N ASP A 190 9.49 34.13 4.85
CA ASP A 190 9.57 35.60 4.96
C ASP A 190 8.41 36.13 5.81
N TYR A 191 8.68 36.29 7.10
CA TYR A 191 7.68 36.78 8.07
C TYR A 191 7.21 38.21 7.78
N PHE A 192 8.06 39.01 7.16
CA PHE A 192 7.73 40.41 6.84
C PHE A 192 6.60 40.52 5.82
N LYS A 193 6.54 39.62 4.85
CA LYS A 193 5.47 39.65 3.85
C LYS A 193 4.12 39.26 4.42
N GLN A 194 4.10 38.50 5.50
CA GLN A 194 2.87 38.11 6.21
C GLN A 194 2.26 39.29 6.99
N GLU A 195 3.10 40.07 7.64
CA GLU A 195 2.63 41.20 8.45
C GLU A 195 2.12 42.40 7.64
N LYS A 196 2.67 42.61 6.43
CA LYS A 196 2.25 43.74 5.56
C LYS A 196 0.78 43.75 5.18
N LEU A 197 0.07 42.63 5.32
CA LEU A 197 -1.35 42.53 4.98
C LEU A 197 -2.29 43.15 6.01
N PHE A 198 -1.88 43.29 7.29
CA PHE A 198 -2.75 43.65 8.38
C PHE A 198 -2.34 44.89 9.18
N THR A 199 -1.11 45.38 9.00
CA THR A 199 -0.62 46.53 9.80
C THR A 199 0.09 47.58 8.95
N LYS A 200 -0.40 48.82 9.07
CA LYS A 200 0.31 50.05 8.62
C LYS A 200 1.30 50.52 9.69
N GLY A 201 2.01 49.65 10.37
CA GLY A 201 2.92 49.99 11.47
C GLY A 201 4.33 50.37 10.99
N ASN A 202 4.92 51.35 11.71
CA ASN A 202 6.23 51.93 11.43
C ASN A 202 7.40 51.06 11.94
N SER A 203 7.83 50.09 11.38
CA SER A 203 8.99 49.22 11.64
C SER A 203 8.61 47.78 11.89
N PRO A 204 8.37 47.02 10.83
CA PRO A 204 8.18 45.60 10.96
C PRO A 204 9.50 44.95 11.40
N VAL A 205 9.40 44.04 12.37
CA VAL A 205 10.50 43.14 12.69
C VAL A 205 10.79 42.30 11.47
N PHE A 206 11.93 42.54 10.84
CA PHE A 206 12.36 41.79 9.66
C PHE A 206 12.91 40.47 10.11
N ASN A 207 12.18 39.39 9.84
CA ASN A 207 12.68 38.03 10.10
C ASN A 207 12.53 37.17 8.84
N LYS A 208 13.65 36.71 8.32
CA LYS A 208 13.72 35.80 7.19
C LYS A 208 14.45 34.53 7.62
N LYS A 209 13.74 33.42 7.64
CA LYS A 209 14.30 32.11 7.97
C LYS A 209 14.65 31.38 6.68
N LYS A 210 15.89 30.90 6.57
CA LYS A 210 16.33 30.00 5.50
C LYS A 210 16.83 28.72 6.14
N GLU A 211 16.42 27.60 5.59
CA GLU A 211 16.83 26.28 6.06
C GLU A 211 17.32 25.45 4.87
N HIS A 212 18.39 24.74 5.10
CA HIS A 212 18.94 23.79 4.16
C HIS A 212 19.27 22.53 4.95
N PHE A 213 18.84 21.37 4.48
CA PHE A 213 19.21 20.12 5.11
C PHE A 213 19.37 19.00 4.11
N VAL A 214 20.18 18.03 4.48
CA VAL A 214 20.31 16.75 3.80
C VAL A 214 20.06 15.65 4.83
N LYS A 215 19.15 14.73 4.51
CA LYS A 215 18.83 13.58 5.36
C LYS A 215 19.15 12.29 4.63
N LEU A 216 19.82 11.38 5.33
CA LEU A 216 19.97 10.00 4.90
C LEU A 216 19.21 9.10 5.88
N LEU A 217 18.29 8.31 5.36
CA LEU A 217 17.42 7.45 6.15
C LEU A 217 17.57 6.00 5.69
N VAL A 218 17.61 5.09 6.64
CA VAL A 218 17.61 3.65 6.42
C VAL A 218 16.40 3.08 7.14
N SER A 219 15.53 2.39 6.41
CA SER A 219 14.32 1.78 6.96
C SER A 219 14.42 0.26 6.89
N LEU A 220 14.07 -0.38 8.00
CA LEU A 220 14.04 -1.84 8.15
C LEU A 220 12.66 -2.26 8.67
N PRO A 221 12.05 -3.33 8.15
CA PRO A 221 10.85 -3.89 8.75
C PRO A 221 11.18 -4.51 10.10
N PHE A 222 10.43 -4.16 11.11
CA PHE A 222 10.57 -4.72 12.46
C PHE A 222 9.52 -5.81 12.73
N LEU A 223 8.30 -5.60 12.23
CA LEU A 223 7.19 -6.55 12.30
C LEU A 223 6.39 -6.46 10.99
N THR A 224 5.41 -7.34 10.81
CA THR A 224 4.56 -7.39 9.59
C THR A 224 3.89 -6.05 9.24
N ARG A 225 3.71 -5.17 10.24
CA ARG A 225 3.06 -3.85 10.07
C ARG A 225 3.85 -2.68 10.64
N GLN A 226 5.11 -2.90 11.04
CA GLN A 226 5.96 -1.88 11.65
C GLN A 226 7.30 -1.84 10.96
N LYS A 227 7.83 -0.62 10.79
CA LYS A 227 9.18 -0.38 10.31
C LYS A 227 9.95 0.48 11.32
N ALA A 228 11.23 0.19 11.48
CA ALA A 228 12.17 1.05 12.16
C ALA A 228 12.88 1.89 11.12
N GLU A 229 13.04 3.18 11.39
CA GLU A 229 13.74 4.12 10.51
C GLU A 229 14.83 4.84 11.31
N PHE A 230 16.05 4.78 10.80
CA PHE A 230 17.23 5.41 11.38
C PHE A 230 17.81 6.37 10.37
N GLY A 231 18.30 7.50 10.82
CA GLY A 231 18.87 8.47 9.90
C GLY A 231 19.74 9.52 10.55
N ILE A 232 20.46 10.23 9.70
CA ILE A 232 21.26 11.41 10.02
C ILE A 232 20.74 12.59 9.19
N GLU A 233 20.75 13.75 9.83
CA GLU A 233 20.42 15.03 9.21
C GLU A 233 21.57 16.01 9.46
N ILE A 234 21.96 16.74 8.41
CA ILE A 234 22.99 17.77 8.41
C ILE A 234 22.40 19.04 7.81
#